data_f155c7c195d0cadef36c8c32f209356d
#
_entry.id   f155c7c195d0cadef36c8c32f209356d
#
_cell.length_a   1.000
_cell.length_b   1.000
_cell.length_c   1.000
_cell.angle_alpha   90.00
_cell.angle_beta   90.00
_cell.angle_gamma   90.00
#
_symmetry.space_group_name_H-M   'P 1'
#
loop_
_entity.id
_entity.type
_entity.pdbx_description
1 polymer ?
#
loop_
_entity_poly.entity_id
_entity_poly.type
_entity_poly.pdbx_seq_one_letter_code
_entity_poly.pdbx_strand_id
1 'polypeptide(L)'
;IHATKDEKFVCFHDFTLNRIFKKKKSIKDMKYSQIKNISAQNKKPIPLLKDLLNVSKNKYPLFIEIKPTFSKKILKKLLHETSKFSKCVFISFRHKNIYNLLKIKSSTKVGLSYSRSASVKTIIKKSNNNKINFLVLDKFFLQNKKVNATKIRKYYYTIKTKSEFKKYSKNNNLIFENL
;
A
#
# COMPACT_ATOMS: atom_id res chain seq x y z
N ILE A 1 3.41 -3.88 -2.26
CA ILE A 1 4.00 -5.22 -2.40
C ILE A 1 3.46 -5.96 -3.61
N HIS A 2 4.25 -6.93 -4.11
CA HIS A 2 3.87 -7.91 -5.13
C HIS A 2 4.16 -9.32 -4.61
N ALA A 3 3.47 -10.32 -5.16
CA ALA A 3 3.83 -11.73 -5.00
C ALA A 3 4.63 -12.20 -6.23
N THR A 4 5.75 -12.87 -6.02
CA THR A 4 6.57 -13.50 -7.06
C THR A 4 5.95 -14.81 -7.53
N LYS A 5 6.50 -15.42 -8.59
CA LYS A 5 6.07 -16.74 -9.09
C LYS A 5 6.15 -17.84 -8.03
N ASP A 6 7.15 -17.77 -7.13
CA ASP A 6 7.32 -18.67 -5.98
C ASP A 6 6.65 -18.15 -4.70
N GLU A 7 5.64 -17.26 -4.87
CA GLU A 7 4.78 -16.73 -3.82
C GLU A 7 5.54 -16.06 -2.66
N LYS A 8 6.69 -15.43 -2.92
CA LYS A 8 7.37 -14.53 -1.96
C LYS A 8 6.85 -13.13 -2.11
N PHE A 9 6.65 -12.40 -1.00
CA PHE A 9 6.25 -11.01 -1.05
C PHE A 9 7.46 -10.09 -1.13
N VAL A 10 7.51 -9.24 -2.17
CA VAL A 10 8.58 -8.27 -2.41
C VAL A 10 8.08 -6.85 -2.25
N CYS A 11 8.92 -5.97 -1.68
CA CYS A 11 8.64 -4.54 -1.55
C CYS A 11 9.16 -3.83 -2.80
N PHE A 12 8.28 -3.66 -3.77
CA PHE A 12 8.58 -2.96 -5.03
C PHE A 12 7.35 -2.18 -5.50
N HIS A 13 7.56 -1.04 -6.16
CA HIS A 13 6.46 -0.18 -6.58
C HIS A 13 5.82 -0.67 -7.88
N ASP A 14 6.63 -0.91 -8.90
CA ASP A 14 6.16 -1.14 -10.26
C ASP A 14 5.76 -2.62 -10.50
N PHE A 15 4.91 -2.86 -11.49
CA PHE A 15 4.51 -4.22 -11.87
C PHE A 15 5.62 -4.99 -12.61
N THR A 16 6.54 -4.25 -13.23
CA THR A 16 7.68 -4.80 -13.98
C THR A 16 8.99 -4.19 -13.50
N LEU A 17 10.09 -4.84 -13.82
CA LEU A 17 11.43 -4.34 -13.51
C LEU A 17 11.93 -3.28 -14.50
N ASN A 18 11.09 -2.84 -15.47
CA ASN A 18 11.54 -2.05 -16.61
C ASN A 18 12.09 -0.66 -16.22
N ARG A 19 11.38 0.10 -15.40
CA ARG A 19 11.75 1.49 -15.05
C ARG A 19 13.10 1.56 -14.35
N ILE A 20 13.34 0.66 -13.41
CA ILE A 20 14.54 0.69 -12.56
C ILE A 20 15.69 -0.15 -13.14
N PHE A 21 15.38 -1.32 -13.71
CA PHE A 21 16.37 -2.32 -14.11
C PHE A 21 16.43 -2.57 -15.63
N LYS A 22 15.65 -1.82 -16.44
CA LYS A 22 15.57 -1.98 -17.90
C LYS A 22 15.20 -3.39 -18.37
N LYS A 23 14.48 -4.14 -17.53
CA LYS A 23 14.01 -5.50 -17.82
C LYS A 23 12.47 -5.51 -17.93
N LYS A 24 11.92 -5.81 -19.09
CA LYS A 24 10.46 -5.86 -19.36
C LYS A 24 9.76 -7.05 -18.69
N LYS A 25 10.36 -7.68 -17.69
CA LYS A 25 9.79 -8.83 -16.98
C LYS A 25 8.88 -8.39 -15.85
N SER A 26 7.75 -9.09 -15.69
CA SER A 26 6.80 -8.85 -14.61
C SER A 26 7.24 -9.57 -13.33
N ILE A 27 7.05 -8.93 -12.19
CA ILE A 27 7.36 -9.49 -10.86
C ILE A 27 6.67 -10.84 -10.64
N LYS A 28 5.39 -10.96 -11.03
CA LYS A 28 4.59 -12.18 -10.83
C LYS A 28 5.10 -13.40 -11.61
N ASP A 29 5.83 -13.16 -12.69
CA ASP A 29 6.32 -14.22 -13.58
C ASP A 29 7.75 -14.67 -13.24
N MET A 30 8.37 -14.09 -12.21
CA MET A 30 9.74 -14.36 -11.79
C MET A 30 9.79 -14.97 -10.38
N LYS A 31 10.73 -15.94 -10.17
CA LYS A 31 11.10 -16.37 -8.83
C LYS A 31 11.90 -15.27 -8.12
N TYR A 32 11.82 -15.22 -6.79
CA TYR A 32 12.56 -14.22 -6.03
C TYR A 32 14.07 -14.28 -6.25
N SER A 33 14.66 -15.47 -6.42
CA SER A 33 16.09 -15.62 -6.72
C SER A 33 16.51 -14.83 -7.97
N GLN A 34 15.70 -14.86 -9.02
CA GLN A 34 15.95 -14.12 -10.27
C GLN A 34 15.86 -12.60 -10.04
N ILE A 35 14.85 -12.14 -9.27
CA ILE A 35 14.68 -10.72 -8.90
C ILE A 35 15.87 -10.27 -8.05
N LYS A 36 16.27 -11.06 -7.06
CA LYS A 36 17.42 -10.79 -6.18
C LYS A 36 18.70 -10.60 -6.99
N ASN A 37 19.00 -11.50 -7.92
CA ASN A 37 20.20 -11.41 -8.76
C ASN A 37 20.21 -10.13 -9.62
N ILE A 38 19.11 -9.82 -10.30
CA ILE A 38 18.99 -8.58 -11.10
C ILE A 38 19.17 -7.34 -10.21
N SER A 39 18.54 -7.30 -9.04
CA SER A 39 18.61 -6.16 -8.15
C SER A 39 19.99 -5.98 -7.52
N ALA A 40 20.68 -7.06 -7.18
CA ALA A 40 22.05 -7.04 -6.67
C ALA A 40 23.06 -6.52 -7.69
N GLN A 41 23.02 -7.04 -8.92
CA GLN A 41 23.88 -6.59 -10.03
C GLN A 41 23.76 -5.09 -10.29
N ASN A 42 22.58 -4.51 -10.05
CA ASN A 42 22.34 -3.09 -10.21
C ASN A 42 22.53 -2.26 -8.92
N LYS A 43 23.03 -2.86 -7.84
CA LYS A 43 23.22 -2.24 -6.51
C LYS A 43 21.93 -1.57 -5.96
N LYS A 44 20.76 -2.09 -6.34
CA LYS A 44 19.43 -1.59 -5.94
C LYS A 44 18.60 -2.75 -5.40
N PRO A 45 18.87 -3.25 -4.19
CA PRO A 45 18.22 -4.45 -3.66
C PRO A 45 16.70 -4.27 -3.54
N ILE A 46 15.96 -5.30 -3.98
CA ILE A 46 14.52 -5.40 -3.75
C ILE A 46 14.31 -6.31 -2.54
N PRO A 47 13.91 -5.77 -1.38
CA PRO A 47 13.76 -6.57 -0.16
C PRO A 47 12.48 -7.41 -0.20
N LEU A 48 12.49 -8.50 0.57
CA LEU A 48 11.27 -9.22 0.92
C LEU A 48 10.46 -8.44 1.97
N LEU A 49 9.15 -8.63 1.98
CA LEU A 49 8.29 -8.09 3.03
C LEU A 49 8.76 -8.54 4.42
N LYS A 50 9.12 -9.81 4.60
CA LYS A 50 9.62 -10.36 5.86
C LYS A 50 10.87 -9.61 6.38
N ASP A 51 11.76 -9.16 5.49
CA ASP A 51 12.96 -8.43 5.88
C ASP A 51 12.57 -7.06 6.46
N LEU A 52 11.63 -6.37 5.81
CA LEU A 52 11.08 -5.10 6.31
C LEU A 52 10.35 -5.28 7.65
N LEU A 53 9.56 -6.35 7.79
CA LEU A 53 8.86 -6.67 9.03
C LEU A 53 9.86 -6.88 10.19
N ASN A 54 10.94 -7.64 9.95
CA ASN A 54 11.98 -7.89 10.95
C ASN A 54 12.71 -6.61 11.37
N VAL A 55 13.03 -5.72 10.41
CA VAL A 55 13.66 -4.42 10.71
C VAL A 55 12.72 -3.53 11.52
N SER A 56 11.43 -3.53 11.20
CA SER A 56 10.44 -2.70 11.90
C SER A 56 10.21 -3.12 13.35
N LYS A 57 10.48 -4.40 13.68
CA LYS A 57 10.30 -5.00 15.03
C LYS A 57 8.91 -4.69 15.64
N ASN A 58 7.90 -4.49 14.80
CA ASN A 58 6.56 -4.04 15.20
C ASN A 58 6.55 -2.69 15.97
N LYS A 59 7.61 -1.88 15.84
CA LYS A 59 7.75 -0.62 16.54
C LYS A 59 6.82 0.46 15.99
N TYR A 60 6.69 0.50 14.66
CA TYR A 60 5.89 1.50 13.94
C TYR A 60 4.79 0.87 13.09
N PRO A 61 3.67 1.58 12.85
CA PRO A 61 2.66 1.13 11.89
C PRO A 61 3.26 1.04 10.47
N LEU A 62 3.02 -0.10 9.81
CA LEU A 62 3.44 -0.31 8.43
C LEU A 62 2.21 -0.31 7.51
N PHE A 63 2.17 0.64 6.59
CA PHE A 63 1.19 0.66 5.50
C PHE A 63 1.66 -0.24 4.37
N ILE A 64 1.05 -1.41 4.24
CA ILE A 64 1.39 -2.42 3.23
C ILE A 64 0.44 -2.28 2.06
N GLU A 65 0.90 -1.64 0.98
CA GLU A 65 0.10 -1.52 -0.24
C GLU A 65 0.15 -2.78 -1.07
N ILE A 66 -1.01 -3.41 -1.32
CA ILE A 66 -1.16 -4.54 -2.22
C ILE A 66 -1.42 -4.00 -3.63
N LYS A 67 -0.41 -4.09 -4.52
CA LYS A 67 -0.45 -3.51 -5.87
C LYS A 67 -1.34 -4.30 -6.84
N PRO A 68 -1.11 -5.61 -7.08
CA PRO A 68 -1.96 -6.40 -7.98
C PRO A 68 -3.20 -6.93 -7.25
N THR A 69 -4.14 -7.48 -7.99
CA THR A 69 -5.22 -8.27 -7.38
C THR A 69 -4.65 -9.64 -6.97
N PHE A 70 -4.72 -9.94 -5.68
CA PHE A 70 -4.29 -11.24 -5.14
C PHE A 70 -5.46 -12.23 -5.09
N SER A 71 -5.16 -13.51 -5.28
CA SER A 71 -6.09 -14.60 -4.99
C SER A 71 -6.31 -14.72 -3.47
N LYS A 72 -7.41 -15.40 -3.07
CA LYS A 72 -7.66 -15.69 -1.64
C LYS A 72 -6.52 -16.46 -1.00
N LYS A 73 -5.88 -17.41 -1.74
CA LYS A 73 -4.71 -18.17 -1.27
C LYS A 73 -3.56 -17.23 -0.90
N ILE A 74 -3.20 -16.30 -1.79
CA ILE A 74 -2.10 -15.35 -1.57
C ILE A 74 -2.43 -14.38 -0.43
N LEU A 75 -3.69 -13.93 -0.31
CA LEU A 75 -4.10 -13.08 0.82
C LEU A 75 -4.04 -13.81 2.16
N LYS A 76 -4.41 -15.10 2.23
CA LYS A 76 -4.23 -15.93 3.44
C LYS A 76 -2.75 -16.04 3.82
N LYS A 77 -1.87 -16.28 2.84
CA LYS A 77 -0.42 -16.34 3.06
C LYS A 77 0.14 -15.01 3.56
N LEU A 78 -0.32 -13.87 2.99
CA LEU A 78 0.05 -12.54 3.45
C LEU A 78 -0.35 -12.30 4.91
N LEU A 79 -1.59 -12.63 5.28
CA LEU A 79 -2.07 -12.53 6.66
C LEU A 79 -1.27 -13.43 7.62
N HIS A 80 -0.88 -14.62 7.18
CA HIS A 80 -0.03 -15.52 7.97
C HIS A 80 1.38 -14.92 8.17
N GLU A 81 2.03 -14.43 7.11
CA GLU A 81 3.36 -13.83 7.19
C GLU A 81 3.40 -12.59 8.10
N THR A 82 2.30 -11.84 8.14
CA THR A 82 2.18 -10.63 8.98
C THR A 82 1.55 -10.86 10.35
N SER A 83 1.19 -12.11 10.70
CA SER A 83 0.38 -12.41 11.90
C SER A 83 1.00 -11.97 13.22
N LYS A 84 2.32 -12.00 13.33
CA LYS A 84 3.08 -11.56 14.52
C LYS A 84 3.29 -10.03 14.58
N PHE A 85 2.83 -9.28 13.57
CA PHE A 85 3.04 -7.83 13.45
C PHE A 85 1.71 -7.09 13.53
N SER A 86 1.26 -6.80 14.75
CA SER A 86 -0.05 -6.20 15.03
C SER A 86 -0.24 -4.79 14.46
N LYS A 87 0.86 -4.12 14.10
CA LYS A 87 0.85 -2.76 13.55
C LYS A 87 0.83 -2.72 12.00
N CYS A 88 0.67 -3.88 11.34
CA CYS A 88 0.48 -3.91 9.89
C CYS A 88 -0.92 -3.45 9.49
N VAL A 89 -0.98 -2.62 8.48
CA VAL A 89 -2.20 -2.03 7.92
C VAL A 89 -2.18 -2.22 6.41
N PHE A 90 -3.23 -2.81 5.84
CA PHE A 90 -3.27 -3.11 4.41
C PHE A 90 -4.04 -2.05 3.64
N ILE A 91 -3.45 -1.58 2.55
CA ILE A 91 -4.07 -0.63 1.64
C ILE A 91 -4.02 -1.14 0.22
N SER A 92 -4.95 -0.72 -0.62
CA SER A 92 -4.93 -1.07 -2.04
C SER A 92 -5.84 -0.15 -2.86
N PHE A 93 -5.39 0.18 -4.07
CA PHE A 93 -6.25 0.75 -5.12
C PHE A 93 -7.19 -0.32 -5.71
N ARG A 94 -6.81 -1.59 -5.61
CA ARG A 94 -7.65 -2.74 -5.98
C ARG A 94 -8.52 -3.14 -4.79
N HIS A 95 -9.63 -2.43 -4.57
CA HIS A 95 -10.48 -2.58 -3.38
C HIS A 95 -10.96 -4.02 -3.14
N LYS A 96 -11.02 -4.87 -4.20
CA LYS A 96 -11.29 -6.30 -4.08
C LYS A 96 -10.33 -7.00 -3.10
N ASN A 97 -9.05 -6.59 -3.05
CA ASN A 97 -8.09 -7.12 -2.09
C ASN A 97 -8.54 -6.85 -0.65
N ILE A 98 -8.97 -5.61 -0.39
CA ILE A 98 -9.39 -5.15 0.94
C ILE A 98 -10.64 -5.91 1.40
N TYR A 99 -11.66 -6.01 0.56
CA TYR A 99 -12.86 -6.74 0.91
C TYR A 99 -12.61 -8.25 1.08
N ASN A 100 -11.70 -8.83 0.30
CA ASN A 100 -11.31 -10.24 0.48
C ASN A 100 -10.52 -10.46 1.77
N LEU A 101 -9.63 -9.53 2.17
CA LEU A 101 -8.94 -9.59 3.46
C LEU A 101 -9.94 -9.59 4.62
N LEU A 102 -10.92 -8.67 4.60
CA LEU A 102 -11.98 -8.59 5.62
C LEU A 102 -12.86 -9.84 5.67
N LYS A 103 -13.10 -10.51 4.53
CA LYS A 103 -13.80 -11.81 4.49
C LYS A 103 -12.98 -12.95 5.11
N ILE A 104 -11.64 -12.89 5.01
CA ILE A 104 -10.75 -13.91 5.60
C ILE A 104 -10.57 -13.65 7.11
N LYS A 105 -10.34 -12.38 7.49
CA LYS A 105 -10.15 -11.96 8.88
C LYS A 105 -10.77 -10.58 9.08
N SER A 106 -11.94 -10.51 9.68
CA SER A 106 -12.75 -9.28 9.84
C SER A 106 -12.05 -8.19 10.68
N SER A 107 -11.17 -8.58 11.60
CA SER A 107 -10.41 -7.67 12.47
C SER A 107 -9.16 -7.06 11.78
N THR A 108 -8.92 -7.35 10.49
CA THR A 108 -7.78 -6.81 9.76
C THR A 108 -7.89 -5.29 9.61
N LYS A 109 -6.85 -4.55 9.98
CA LYS A 109 -6.79 -3.09 9.76
C LYS A 109 -6.56 -2.79 8.29
N VAL A 110 -7.49 -2.07 7.69
CA VAL A 110 -7.50 -1.84 6.23
C VAL A 110 -7.87 -0.41 5.84
N GLY A 111 -7.36 0.03 4.70
CA GLY A 111 -7.73 1.29 4.08
C GLY A 111 -7.96 1.16 2.57
N LEU A 112 -8.81 2.03 2.03
CA LEU A 112 -9.04 2.13 0.60
C LEU A 112 -8.20 3.25 0.00
N SER A 113 -7.43 2.94 -1.05
CA SER A 113 -6.64 3.94 -1.77
C SER A 113 -7.40 4.46 -3.00
N TYR A 114 -7.32 5.77 -3.25
CA TYR A 114 -7.98 6.45 -4.35
C TYR A 114 -7.02 7.38 -5.07
N SER A 115 -6.94 7.23 -6.38
CA SER A 115 -6.20 8.15 -7.26
C SER A 115 -6.99 9.44 -7.50
N ARG A 116 -6.33 10.44 -8.07
CA ARG A 116 -6.91 11.73 -8.44
C ARG A 116 -8.19 11.62 -9.29
N SER A 117 -8.31 10.59 -10.12
CA SER A 117 -9.46 10.35 -10.98
C SER A 117 -10.67 9.72 -10.28
N ALA A 118 -10.58 9.44 -8.98
CA ALA A 118 -11.68 8.81 -8.25
C ALA A 118 -12.87 9.76 -8.08
N SER A 119 -14.09 9.24 -8.25
CA SER A 119 -15.32 10.00 -8.04
C SER A 119 -15.52 10.33 -6.55
N VAL A 120 -15.77 11.59 -6.23
CA VAL A 120 -16.11 12.07 -4.87
C VAL A 120 -17.31 11.31 -4.31
N LYS A 121 -18.35 11.06 -5.12
CA LYS A 121 -19.54 10.27 -4.73
C LYS A 121 -19.14 8.86 -4.25
N THR A 122 -18.23 8.21 -4.98
CA THR A 122 -17.74 6.86 -4.62
C THR A 122 -16.94 6.89 -3.32
N ILE A 123 -16.08 7.88 -3.12
CA ILE A 123 -15.28 8.04 -1.89
C ILE A 123 -16.21 8.20 -0.69
N ILE A 124 -17.20 9.12 -0.77
CA ILE A 124 -18.17 9.35 0.31
C ILE A 124 -18.99 8.10 0.60
N LYS A 125 -19.55 7.44 -0.44
CA LYS A 125 -20.32 6.20 -0.26
C LYS A 125 -19.53 5.14 0.51
N LYS A 126 -18.25 4.95 0.16
CA LYS A 126 -17.41 3.93 0.80
C LYS A 126 -16.82 4.37 2.14
N SER A 127 -16.76 5.66 2.44
CA SER A 127 -16.33 6.16 3.74
C SER A 127 -17.31 5.81 4.88
N ASN A 128 -18.56 5.50 4.55
CA ASN A 128 -19.59 5.09 5.52
C ASN A 128 -19.51 3.61 5.90
N ASN A 129 -18.58 2.85 5.31
CA ASN A 129 -18.39 1.44 5.67
C ASN A 129 -17.55 1.32 6.95
N ASN A 130 -18.18 0.96 8.06
CA ASN A 130 -17.56 0.83 9.39
C ASN A 130 -16.43 -0.21 9.48
N LYS A 131 -16.30 -1.12 8.49
CA LYS A 131 -15.20 -2.08 8.41
C LYS A 131 -13.93 -1.48 7.79
N ILE A 132 -14.01 -0.29 7.20
CA ILE A 132 -12.87 0.43 6.63
C ILE A 132 -12.34 1.41 7.67
N ASN A 133 -11.06 1.29 8.03
CA ASN A 133 -10.48 2.08 9.10
C ASN A 133 -10.05 3.49 8.65
N PHE A 134 -9.67 3.65 7.35
CA PHE A 134 -9.23 4.93 6.81
C PHE A 134 -9.22 4.94 5.27
N LEU A 135 -9.04 6.13 4.72
CA LEU A 135 -8.83 6.34 3.29
C LEU A 135 -7.43 6.86 3.04
N VAL A 136 -6.83 6.42 1.92
CA VAL A 136 -5.56 6.95 1.40
C VAL A 136 -5.87 7.64 0.08
N LEU A 137 -5.80 8.94 0.06
CA LEU A 137 -6.32 9.80 -1.00
C LEU A 137 -5.19 10.55 -1.70
N ASP A 138 -5.29 10.72 -3.02
CA ASP A 138 -4.45 11.67 -3.71
C ASP A 138 -4.57 13.06 -3.09
N LYS A 139 -3.47 13.82 -3.01
CA LYS A 139 -3.43 15.19 -2.47
C LYS A 139 -4.40 16.15 -3.16
N PHE A 140 -4.87 15.83 -4.35
CA PHE A 140 -5.94 16.55 -5.05
C PHE A 140 -7.19 16.73 -4.18
N PHE A 141 -7.48 15.79 -3.28
CA PHE A 141 -8.65 15.83 -2.41
C PHE A 141 -8.45 16.66 -1.12
N LEU A 142 -7.24 17.18 -0.84
CA LEU A 142 -6.96 17.98 0.38
C LEU A 142 -7.91 19.16 0.57
N GLN A 143 -8.32 19.79 -0.51
CA GLN A 143 -9.22 20.96 -0.46
C GLN A 143 -10.69 20.61 -0.78
N ASN A 144 -11.02 19.34 -0.96
CA ASN A 144 -12.39 18.94 -1.27
C ASN A 144 -13.27 18.91 0.00
N LYS A 145 -14.10 19.95 0.17
CA LYS A 145 -14.97 20.12 1.35
C LYS A 145 -15.85 18.90 1.63
N LYS A 146 -16.46 18.29 0.59
CA LYS A 146 -17.35 17.11 0.74
C LYS A 146 -16.59 15.86 1.24
N VAL A 147 -15.39 15.61 0.73
CA VAL A 147 -14.53 14.52 1.19
C VAL A 147 -14.04 14.78 2.61
N ASN A 148 -13.64 16.01 2.91
CA ASN A 148 -13.12 16.39 4.23
C ASN A 148 -14.19 16.33 5.32
N ALA A 149 -15.46 16.58 5.01
CA ALA A 149 -16.59 16.47 5.93
C ALA A 149 -16.87 15.02 6.40
N THR A 150 -16.35 13.99 5.70
CA THR A 150 -16.53 12.60 6.16
C THR A 150 -15.74 12.33 7.43
N LYS A 151 -16.33 11.60 8.41
CA LYS A 151 -15.71 11.32 9.73
C LYS A 151 -14.53 10.34 9.68
N ILE A 152 -14.40 9.54 8.61
CA ILE A 152 -13.34 8.54 8.47
C ILE A 152 -11.96 9.20 8.42
N ARG A 153 -10.96 8.59 9.08
CA ARG A 153 -9.56 9.05 9.02
C ARG A 153 -9.03 9.01 7.60
N LYS A 154 -8.30 10.05 7.22
CA LYS A 154 -7.72 10.20 5.88
C LYS A 154 -6.22 10.39 5.95
N TYR A 155 -5.51 9.86 4.96
CA TYR A 155 -4.11 10.10 4.68
C TYR A 155 -3.99 10.58 3.24
N TYR A 156 -3.21 11.63 3.00
CA TYR A 156 -3.07 12.23 1.67
C TYR A 156 -1.68 12.02 1.11
N TYR A 157 -1.57 11.49 -0.13
CA TYR A 157 -0.33 11.20 -0.82
C TYR A 157 -0.27 11.92 -2.18
N THR A 158 0.84 12.16 -2.79
CA THR A 158 2.19 12.17 -2.22
C THR A 158 2.62 13.61 -2.11
N ILE A 159 3.02 14.04 -0.93
CA ILE A 159 3.60 15.36 -0.70
C ILE A 159 5.08 15.28 -1.08
N LYS A 160 5.53 16.18 -1.94
CA LYS A 160 6.89 16.12 -2.52
C LYS A 160 7.76 17.34 -2.19
N THR A 161 7.18 18.37 -1.57
CA THR A 161 7.91 19.60 -1.25
C THR A 161 7.71 20.00 0.20
N LYS A 162 8.72 20.65 0.78
CA LYS A 162 8.66 21.21 2.14
C LYS A 162 7.55 22.27 2.26
N SER A 163 7.30 23.02 1.20
CA SER A 163 6.23 24.03 1.15
C SER A 163 4.85 23.39 1.28
N GLU A 164 4.55 22.34 0.46
CA GLU A 164 3.31 21.57 0.60
C GLU A 164 3.17 20.95 1.99
N PHE A 165 4.26 20.39 2.53
CA PHE A 165 4.25 19.80 3.85
C PHE A 165 3.88 20.83 4.92
N LYS A 166 4.56 22.00 4.97
CA LYS A 166 4.26 23.07 5.90
C LYS A 166 2.81 23.54 5.78
N LYS A 167 2.31 23.69 4.53
CA LYS A 167 0.94 24.15 4.27
C LYS A 167 -0.14 23.22 4.82
N TYR A 168 0.05 21.90 4.75
CA TYR A 168 -1.02 20.93 5.01
C TYR A 168 -0.83 20.08 6.27
N SER A 169 0.39 20.00 6.86
CA SER A 169 0.71 19.09 7.97
C SER A 169 -0.04 19.38 9.26
N LYS A 170 -0.39 20.63 9.53
CA LYS A 170 -1.06 21.02 10.78
C LYS A 170 -2.39 20.29 11.01
N ASN A 171 -3.18 20.05 9.93
CA ASN A 171 -4.55 19.55 10.03
C ASN A 171 -4.77 18.23 9.27
N ASN A 172 -3.72 17.62 8.70
CA ASN A 172 -3.87 16.45 7.85
C ASN A 172 -2.79 15.39 8.13
N ASN A 173 -3.15 14.12 7.98
CA ASN A 173 -2.17 13.06 7.93
C ASN A 173 -1.61 12.98 6.50
N LEU A 174 -0.32 13.19 6.36
CA LEU A 174 0.35 13.27 5.07
C LEU A 174 1.29 12.09 4.84
N ILE A 175 1.30 11.58 3.61
CA ILE A 175 2.31 10.63 3.12
C ILE A 175 3.22 11.43 2.20
N PHE A 176 4.49 11.50 2.54
CA PHE A 176 5.47 12.33 1.84
C PHE A 176 6.67 11.51 1.35
N GLU A 177 7.41 12.08 0.42
CA GLU A 177 8.56 11.48 -0.25
C GLU A 177 9.63 12.56 -0.46
N ASN A 178 10.87 12.29 -0.02
CA ASN A 178 12.04 13.16 -0.22
C ASN A 178 11.86 14.62 0.25
N LEU A 179 11.40 14.84 1.48
CA LEU A 179 11.25 16.18 2.07
C LEU A 179 12.55 16.73 2.67
#